data_8920a3fe5f484eb2dab82014a6081d4e
#
_entry.id   8920a3fe5f484eb2dab82014a6081d4e
#
_cell.length_a   1.000
_cell.length_b   1.000
_cell.length_c   1.000
_cell.angle_alpha   90.00
_cell.angle_beta   90.00
_cell.angle_gamma   90.00
#
_symmetry.space_group_name_H-M   'P 1'
#
loop_
_entity.id
_entity.type
_entity.pdbx_description
1 polymer ?
#
loop_
_entity_poly.entity_id
_entity_poly.type
_entity_poly.pdbx_seq_one_letter_code
_entity_poly.pdbx_strand_id
1 'polypeptide(L)'
;TTPKVVKTSEGEVLVDIPRDRSGDFDPITVPKHSRMSQQLEEVIMQLYAKGMSTHDISDHMYQVYGIQYTASAISTITNQLLEDISQWQNRPLESLYPVIWLDAIRYKVKQDSRIVNKAILVVIGLKMDGKKEVLGLWVYETESSAFWLEVLSELKARGVQDVLIVSSDNLKGLTEAIKAAFPNAVTQICIVHQIRNSLKHVSYKDRKALLMDLKRIYQAPGEQAAREALDHFKSMWNSKYGYAVKSWESNWENLTHFLNFPPEVRKIIYTTNVIESFNSMLRKFT
;
A
#
# COMPACT_ATOMS: atom_id res chain seq x y z
N THR A 1 27.25 10.45 -39.03
CA THR A 1 26.38 11.20 -38.09
C THR A 1 25.09 11.56 -38.75
N THR A 2 23.98 11.49 -38.02
CA THR A 2 22.69 11.95 -38.50
C THR A 2 22.22 13.05 -37.56
N PRO A 3 21.99 14.30 -38.04
CA PRO A 3 21.49 15.35 -37.22
C PRO A 3 20.09 15.01 -36.71
N LYS A 4 19.88 15.22 -35.43
CA LYS A 4 18.61 14.96 -34.74
C LYS A 4 18.27 16.12 -33.84
N VAL A 5 17.06 16.65 -33.96
CA VAL A 5 16.54 17.66 -33.03
C VAL A 5 16.03 16.96 -31.77
N VAL A 6 16.60 17.36 -30.64
CA VAL A 6 16.22 16.84 -29.31
C VAL A 6 15.59 17.98 -28.53
N LYS A 7 14.39 17.75 -28.00
CA LYS A 7 13.68 18.68 -27.13
C LYS A 7 14.22 18.56 -25.71
N THR A 8 14.64 19.68 -25.13
CA THR A 8 15.16 19.76 -23.75
C THR A 8 14.41 20.84 -22.97
N SER A 9 14.62 20.89 -21.65
CA SER A 9 14.06 21.94 -20.80
C SER A 9 14.51 23.37 -21.17
N GLU A 10 15.58 23.51 -21.96
CA GLU A 10 16.12 24.80 -22.41
C GLU A 10 15.79 25.10 -23.88
N GLY A 11 14.97 24.25 -24.53
CA GLY A 11 14.57 24.40 -25.93
C GLY A 11 15.02 23.26 -26.82
N GLU A 12 14.94 23.48 -28.14
CA GLU A 12 15.35 22.49 -29.14
C GLU A 12 16.86 22.58 -29.41
N VAL A 13 17.55 21.45 -29.27
CA VAL A 13 19.00 21.33 -29.52
C VAL A 13 19.23 20.37 -30.67
N LEU A 14 20.02 20.80 -31.65
CA LEU A 14 20.45 19.94 -32.74
C LEU A 14 21.67 19.12 -32.29
N VAL A 15 21.53 17.78 -32.26
CA VAL A 15 22.57 16.87 -31.82
C VAL A 15 22.96 15.96 -32.98
N ASP A 16 24.25 15.87 -33.28
CA ASP A 16 24.80 14.92 -34.23
C ASP A 16 25.04 13.58 -33.56
N ILE A 17 24.18 12.60 -33.86
CA ILE A 17 24.28 11.26 -33.27
C ILE A 17 25.23 10.39 -34.14
N PRO A 18 26.33 9.88 -33.57
CA PRO A 18 27.20 8.94 -34.27
C PRO A 18 26.43 7.64 -34.54
N ARG A 19 26.59 7.10 -35.75
CA ARG A 19 26.04 5.79 -36.10
C ARG A 19 27.10 4.73 -35.87
N ASP A 20 26.77 3.74 -35.09
CA ASP A 20 27.50 2.49 -35.02
C ASP A 20 27.09 1.57 -36.17
N ARG A 21 28.09 0.95 -36.86
CA ARG A 21 27.83 0.06 -37.97
C ARG A 21 27.28 -1.29 -37.57
N SER A 22 27.59 -1.76 -36.35
CA SER A 22 27.06 -3.01 -35.78
C SER A 22 25.68 -2.84 -35.19
N GLY A 23 25.29 -1.60 -34.83
CA GLY A 23 24.01 -1.31 -34.20
C GLY A 23 23.89 -1.64 -32.71
N ASP A 24 25.00 -2.08 -32.10
CA ASP A 24 25.04 -2.56 -30.70
C ASP A 24 25.15 -1.40 -29.68
N PHE A 25 25.62 -0.23 -30.12
CA PHE A 25 25.74 0.94 -29.25
C PHE A 25 24.41 1.62 -29.00
N ASP A 26 23.99 1.71 -27.74
CA ASP A 26 22.84 2.46 -27.33
C ASP A 26 23.25 3.70 -26.50
N PRO A 27 23.04 4.92 -27.01
CA PRO A 27 23.47 6.14 -26.33
C PRO A 27 22.64 6.38 -25.06
N ILE A 28 23.30 6.58 -23.94
CA ILE A 28 22.66 6.82 -22.64
C ILE A 28 21.97 8.21 -22.61
N THR A 29 22.60 9.22 -23.19
CA THR A 29 22.13 10.62 -23.12
C THR A 29 20.91 10.88 -24.00
N VAL A 30 20.84 10.26 -25.16
CA VAL A 30 19.70 10.32 -26.08
C VAL A 30 19.46 8.94 -26.65
N PRO A 31 18.61 8.13 -26.06
CA PRO A 31 18.32 6.77 -26.52
C PRO A 31 17.88 6.70 -27.97
N LYS A 32 18.10 5.54 -28.61
CA LYS A 32 17.62 5.28 -29.99
C LYS A 32 16.12 5.61 -30.05
N HIS A 33 15.73 6.33 -31.09
CA HIS A 33 14.34 6.74 -31.36
C HIS A 33 13.74 7.82 -30.40
N SER A 34 14.39 8.18 -29.30
CA SER A 34 13.94 9.29 -28.46
C SER A 34 14.23 10.64 -29.14
N ARG A 35 13.25 11.57 -29.11
CA ARG A 35 13.39 12.97 -29.55
C ARG A 35 13.25 13.95 -28.38
N MET A 36 13.32 13.45 -27.17
CA MET A 36 13.10 14.20 -25.93
C MET A 36 14.19 13.85 -24.92
N SER A 37 14.55 14.77 -24.05
CA SER A 37 15.41 14.48 -22.92
C SER A 37 14.66 13.64 -21.87
N GLN A 38 15.35 12.77 -21.18
CA GLN A 38 14.80 11.97 -20.09
C GLN A 38 14.11 12.84 -19.02
N GLN A 39 14.66 14.02 -18.74
CA GLN A 39 14.07 14.97 -17.79
C GLN A 39 12.65 15.42 -18.17
N LEU A 40 12.39 15.67 -19.45
CA LEU A 40 11.04 16.05 -19.90
C LEU A 40 10.06 14.88 -19.86
N GLU A 41 10.52 13.67 -20.16
CA GLU A 41 9.71 12.44 -19.99
C GLU A 41 9.32 12.26 -18.53
N GLU A 42 10.25 12.43 -17.60
CA GLU A 42 9.99 12.37 -16.16
C GLU A 42 8.98 13.44 -15.71
N VAL A 43 9.06 14.67 -16.22
CA VAL A 43 8.06 15.72 -15.93
C VAL A 43 6.67 15.30 -16.41
N ILE A 44 6.55 14.80 -17.65
CA ILE A 44 5.26 14.34 -18.19
C ILE A 44 4.69 13.21 -17.33
N MET A 45 5.53 12.23 -16.96
CA MET A 45 5.11 11.12 -16.10
C MET A 45 4.66 11.60 -14.71
N GLN A 46 5.36 12.58 -14.11
CA GLN A 46 4.98 13.17 -12.82
C GLN A 46 3.64 13.92 -12.90
N LEU A 47 3.40 14.68 -13.97
CA LEU A 47 2.14 15.40 -14.18
C LEU A 47 0.97 14.41 -14.36
N TYR A 48 1.20 13.35 -15.13
CA TYR A 48 0.22 12.28 -15.33
C TYR A 48 -0.09 11.54 -14.01
N ALA A 49 0.94 11.20 -13.23
CA ALA A 49 0.76 10.58 -11.91
C ALA A 49 0.02 11.48 -10.91
N LYS A 50 0.04 12.82 -11.11
CA LYS A 50 -0.78 13.77 -10.36
C LYS A 50 -2.21 13.91 -10.87
N GLY A 51 -2.62 13.10 -11.85
CA GLY A 51 -3.97 13.06 -12.37
C GLY A 51 -4.30 14.07 -13.47
N MET A 52 -3.30 14.73 -14.06
CA MET A 52 -3.53 15.62 -15.21
C MET A 52 -3.91 14.79 -16.46
N SER A 53 -4.86 15.29 -17.23
CA SER A 53 -5.19 14.70 -18.52
C SER A 53 -4.05 14.90 -19.52
N THR A 54 -4.00 14.06 -20.57
CA THR A 54 -2.99 14.21 -21.64
C THR A 54 -3.09 15.57 -22.34
N HIS A 55 -4.28 16.17 -22.36
CA HIS A 55 -4.50 17.50 -22.92
C HIS A 55 -3.94 18.60 -22.00
N ASP A 56 -4.25 18.53 -20.70
CA ASP A 56 -3.71 19.49 -19.72
C ASP A 56 -2.18 19.41 -19.62
N ILE A 57 -1.61 18.21 -19.75
CA ILE A 57 -0.15 18.03 -19.82
C ILE A 57 0.42 18.69 -21.07
N SER A 58 -0.22 18.54 -22.25
CA SER A 58 0.19 19.19 -23.48
C SER A 58 0.23 20.72 -23.32
N ASP A 59 -0.84 21.29 -22.76
CA ASP A 59 -0.94 22.72 -22.51
C ASP A 59 0.12 23.21 -21.51
N HIS A 60 0.33 22.45 -20.43
CA HIS A 60 1.35 22.77 -19.44
C HIS A 60 2.76 22.78 -20.05
N MET A 61 3.10 21.76 -20.84
CA MET A 61 4.40 21.65 -21.51
C MET A 61 4.62 22.82 -22.49
N TYR A 62 3.57 23.25 -23.18
CA TYR A 62 3.65 24.42 -24.04
C TYR A 62 3.85 25.72 -23.26
N GLN A 63 3.09 25.93 -22.17
CA GLN A 63 3.16 27.15 -21.37
C GLN A 63 4.49 27.30 -20.62
N VAL A 64 5.03 26.20 -20.09
CA VAL A 64 6.24 26.25 -19.22
C VAL A 64 7.52 26.10 -20.03
N TYR A 65 7.53 25.23 -21.03
CA TYR A 65 8.74 24.89 -21.78
C TYR A 65 8.70 25.35 -23.25
N GLY A 66 7.60 25.94 -23.71
CA GLY A 66 7.42 26.34 -25.10
C GLY A 66 7.34 25.17 -26.09
N ILE A 67 7.16 23.93 -25.59
CA ILE A 67 7.22 22.72 -26.41
C ILE A 67 5.82 22.17 -26.61
N GLN A 68 5.42 22.03 -27.85
CA GLN A 68 4.12 21.44 -28.20
C GLN A 68 4.24 19.91 -28.30
N TYR A 69 3.47 19.19 -27.50
CA TYR A 69 3.27 17.76 -27.59
C TYR A 69 1.86 17.44 -28.04
N THR A 70 1.72 16.41 -28.87
CA THR A 70 0.40 15.89 -29.17
C THR A 70 -0.08 14.98 -28.03
N ALA A 71 -1.39 14.90 -27.82
CA ALA A 71 -1.97 13.99 -26.84
C ALA A 71 -1.53 12.52 -27.09
N SER A 72 -1.34 12.14 -28.35
CA SER A 72 -0.82 10.82 -28.73
C SER A 72 0.63 10.61 -28.27
N ALA A 73 1.49 11.61 -28.39
CA ALA A 73 2.88 11.50 -27.91
C ALA A 73 2.93 11.35 -26.38
N ILE A 74 2.11 12.13 -25.66
CA ILE A 74 1.97 12.02 -24.20
C ILE A 74 1.44 10.63 -23.82
N SER A 75 0.42 10.13 -24.51
CA SER A 75 -0.11 8.77 -24.28
C SER A 75 0.96 7.68 -24.47
N THR A 76 1.86 7.84 -25.43
CA THR A 76 2.96 6.89 -25.64
C THR A 76 3.90 6.87 -24.43
N ILE A 77 4.26 8.05 -23.88
CA ILE A 77 5.11 8.17 -22.71
C ILE A 77 4.42 7.58 -21.47
N THR A 78 3.14 7.91 -21.26
CA THR A 78 2.40 7.41 -20.10
C THR A 78 2.09 5.92 -20.17
N ASN A 79 2.00 5.33 -21.36
CA ASN A 79 1.88 3.88 -21.52
C ASN A 79 3.16 3.15 -21.06
N GLN A 80 4.33 3.73 -21.26
CA GLN A 80 5.58 3.20 -20.72
C GLN A 80 5.50 3.08 -19.19
N LEU A 81 4.98 4.10 -18.51
CA LEU A 81 4.77 4.07 -17.05
C LEU A 81 3.83 2.92 -16.63
N LEU A 82 2.77 2.64 -17.40
CA LEU A 82 1.85 1.53 -17.11
C LEU A 82 2.55 0.17 -17.26
N GLU A 83 3.45 0.03 -18.22
CA GLU A 83 4.28 -1.18 -18.38
C GLU A 83 5.23 -1.35 -17.19
N ASP A 84 5.91 -0.29 -16.76
CA ASP A 84 6.80 -0.30 -15.59
C ASP A 84 6.03 -0.67 -14.30
N ILE A 85 4.84 -0.11 -14.11
CA ILE A 85 3.94 -0.45 -12.99
C ILE A 85 3.55 -1.93 -13.06
N SER A 86 3.20 -2.43 -14.24
CA SER A 86 2.83 -3.83 -14.44
C SER A 86 4.01 -4.77 -14.14
N GLN A 87 5.22 -4.44 -14.62
CA GLN A 87 6.42 -5.20 -14.30
C GLN A 87 6.72 -5.19 -12.80
N TRP A 88 6.62 -4.02 -12.14
CA TRP A 88 6.80 -3.91 -10.70
C TRP A 88 5.76 -4.74 -9.94
N GLN A 89 4.49 -4.68 -10.32
CA GLN A 89 3.40 -5.43 -9.67
C GLN A 89 3.62 -6.95 -9.81
N ASN A 90 4.12 -7.41 -10.96
CA ASN A 90 4.31 -8.84 -11.24
C ASN A 90 5.72 -9.37 -10.93
N ARG A 91 6.59 -8.54 -10.35
CA ARG A 91 7.96 -8.97 -10.05
C ARG A 91 8.01 -10.16 -9.10
N PRO A 92 9.02 -11.04 -9.18
CA PRO A 92 9.26 -12.08 -8.20
C PRO A 92 9.44 -11.49 -6.80
N LEU A 93 8.96 -12.21 -5.79
CA LEU A 93 9.05 -11.84 -4.39
C LEU A 93 9.99 -12.80 -3.64
N GLU A 94 10.40 -12.41 -2.43
CA GLU A 94 11.16 -13.28 -1.55
C GLU A 94 10.31 -14.51 -1.16
N SER A 95 10.96 -15.64 -0.92
CA SER A 95 10.26 -16.86 -0.53
C SER A 95 9.69 -16.81 0.90
N LEU A 96 10.25 -15.99 1.77
CA LEU A 96 9.87 -15.86 3.17
C LEU A 96 9.74 -14.38 3.59
N TYR A 97 8.61 -14.07 4.23
CA TYR A 97 8.39 -12.81 4.93
C TYR A 97 8.05 -13.07 6.41
N PRO A 98 8.87 -12.59 7.37
CA PRO A 98 8.55 -12.71 8.80
C PRO A 98 7.19 -12.10 9.16
N VAL A 99 6.88 -10.94 8.59
CA VAL A 99 5.59 -10.26 8.81
C VAL A 99 5.08 -9.69 7.49
N ILE A 100 3.81 -9.89 7.21
CA ILE A 100 3.08 -9.12 6.20
C ILE A 100 1.94 -8.34 6.86
N TRP A 101 1.69 -7.13 6.37
CA TRP A 101 0.55 -6.30 6.77
C TRP A 101 -0.40 -6.18 5.60
N LEU A 102 -1.67 -6.42 5.87
CA LEU A 102 -2.78 -6.28 4.94
C LEU A 102 -3.66 -5.11 5.40
N ASP A 103 -3.96 -4.18 4.51
CA ASP A 103 -4.88 -3.09 4.77
C ASP A 103 -5.61 -2.67 3.49
N ALA A 104 -6.80 -2.13 3.63
CA ALA A 104 -7.58 -1.60 2.53
C ALA A 104 -7.92 -0.13 2.75
N ILE A 105 -7.68 0.67 1.72
CA ILE A 105 -8.06 2.07 1.71
C ILE A 105 -9.12 2.32 0.66
N ARG A 106 -10.09 3.18 0.99
CA ARG A 106 -11.15 3.57 0.07
C ARG A 106 -10.84 4.91 -0.55
N TYR A 107 -10.92 4.95 -1.87
CA TYR A 107 -10.75 6.15 -2.67
C TYR A 107 -12.00 6.43 -3.49
N LYS A 108 -12.25 7.73 -3.69
CA LYS A 108 -13.22 8.21 -4.64
C LYS A 108 -12.51 8.46 -5.96
N VAL A 109 -12.88 7.71 -7.00
CA VAL A 109 -12.36 7.89 -8.35
C VAL A 109 -13.47 8.36 -9.28
N LYS A 110 -13.11 9.20 -10.25
CA LYS A 110 -14.04 9.59 -11.30
C LYS A 110 -13.97 8.56 -12.42
N GLN A 111 -15.06 7.84 -12.64
CA GLN A 111 -15.21 6.85 -13.70
C GLN A 111 -16.49 7.15 -14.46
N ASP A 112 -16.44 7.23 -15.78
CA ASP A 112 -17.60 7.51 -16.66
C ASP A 112 -18.43 8.71 -16.19
N SER A 113 -17.76 9.82 -15.88
CA SER A 113 -18.33 11.07 -15.35
C SER A 113 -19.04 10.95 -13.99
N ARG A 114 -18.92 9.81 -13.29
CA ARG A 114 -19.47 9.58 -11.97
C ARG A 114 -18.35 9.37 -10.93
N ILE A 115 -18.64 9.75 -9.69
CA ILE A 115 -17.74 9.46 -8.58
C ILE A 115 -18.11 8.09 -8.00
N VAL A 116 -17.19 7.14 -8.10
CA VAL A 116 -17.33 5.79 -7.52
C VAL A 116 -16.30 5.58 -6.42
N ASN A 117 -16.66 4.79 -5.41
CA ASN A 117 -15.69 4.39 -4.38
C ASN A 117 -14.99 3.11 -4.85
N LYS A 118 -13.67 3.07 -4.78
CA LYS A 118 -12.86 1.87 -5.01
C LYS A 118 -12.11 1.51 -3.74
N ALA A 119 -11.89 0.23 -3.54
CA ALA A 119 -10.99 -0.28 -2.49
C ALA A 119 -9.62 -0.54 -3.12
N ILE A 120 -8.57 -0.01 -2.49
CA ILE A 120 -7.18 -0.34 -2.84
C ILE A 120 -6.68 -1.24 -1.72
N LEU A 121 -6.43 -2.50 -2.04
CA LEU A 121 -5.82 -3.46 -1.14
C LEU A 121 -4.29 -3.28 -1.21
N VAL A 122 -3.68 -3.15 -0.06
CA VAL A 122 -2.24 -2.88 0.11
C VAL A 122 -1.62 -4.02 0.89
N VAL A 123 -0.54 -4.56 0.37
CA VAL A 123 0.27 -5.54 1.10
C VAL A 123 1.70 -5.03 1.26
N ILE A 124 2.17 -4.98 2.49
CA ILE A 124 3.55 -4.63 2.83
C ILE A 124 4.19 -5.82 3.53
N GLY A 125 5.39 -6.21 3.11
CA GLY A 125 6.19 -7.26 3.72
C GLY A 125 7.38 -6.73 4.50
N LEU A 126 7.75 -7.40 5.58
CA LEU A 126 9.03 -7.25 6.26
C LEU A 126 9.97 -8.32 5.71
N LYS A 127 11.11 -7.89 5.17
CA LYS A 127 12.16 -8.80 4.68
C LYS A 127 13.05 -9.28 5.84
N MET A 128 13.80 -10.34 5.60
CA MET A 128 14.75 -10.88 6.58
C MET A 128 15.87 -9.91 6.95
N ASP A 129 16.18 -8.93 6.09
CA ASP A 129 17.15 -7.86 6.36
C ASP A 129 16.57 -6.70 7.20
N GLY A 130 15.29 -6.80 7.63
CA GLY A 130 14.59 -5.78 8.40
C GLY A 130 13.98 -4.65 7.56
N LYS A 131 14.16 -4.65 6.25
CA LYS A 131 13.57 -3.66 5.35
C LYS A 131 12.12 -3.99 5.05
N LYS A 132 11.34 -2.95 4.84
CA LYS A 132 9.94 -3.04 4.44
C LYS A 132 9.81 -2.87 2.95
N GLU A 133 8.94 -3.66 2.35
CA GLU A 133 8.70 -3.67 0.92
C GLU A 133 7.20 -3.67 0.64
N VAL A 134 6.74 -2.81 -0.27
CA VAL A 134 5.37 -2.89 -0.79
C VAL A 134 5.31 -4.06 -1.77
N LEU A 135 4.57 -5.11 -1.43
CA LEU A 135 4.48 -6.33 -2.24
C LEU A 135 3.55 -6.14 -3.44
N GLY A 136 2.54 -5.29 -3.30
CA GLY A 136 1.64 -4.93 -4.38
C GLY A 136 0.47 -4.06 -3.91
N LEU A 137 -0.27 -3.57 -4.92
CA LEU A 137 -1.46 -2.75 -4.78
C LEU A 137 -2.52 -3.31 -5.75
N TRP A 138 -3.73 -3.57 -5.25
CA TRP A 138 -4.83 -4.10 -6.06
C TRP A 138 -6.06 -3.22 -5.90
N VAL A 139 -6.70 -2.91 -7.01
CA VAL A 139 -7.87 -2.02 -7.05
C VAL A 139 -9.12 -2.84 -7.33
N TYR A 140 -10.08 -2.80 -6.40
CA TYR A 140 -11.36 -3.48 -6.50
C TYR A 140 -12.53 -2.52 -6.27
N GLU A 141 -13.75 -2.94 -6.64
CA GLU A 141 -14.96 -2.16 -6.35
C GLU A 141 -15.23 -2.05 -4.85
N THR A 142 -14.96 -3.12 -4.13
CA THR A 142 -15.18 -3.23 -2.69
C THR A 142 -14.09 -4.09 -2.06
N GLU A 143 -13.99 -4.05 -0.74
CA GLU A 143 -13.17 -4.97 0.01
C GLU A 143 -13.98 -6.23 0.36
N SER A 144 -13.41 -7.40 0.08
CA SER A 144 -13.99 -8.70 0.45
C SER A 144 -12.91 -9.74 0.77
N SER A 145 -13.27 -10.77 1.53
CA SER A 145 -12.37 -11.90 1.81
C SER A 145 -12.00 -12.69 0.55
N ALA A 146 -12.88 -12.73 -0.45
CA ALA A 146 -12.60 -13.36 -1.73
C ALA A 146 -11.47 -12.63 -2.48
N PHE A 147 -11.52 -11.30 -2.56
CA PHE A 147 -10.45 -10.50 -3.17
C PHE A 147 -9.13 -10.63 -2.40
N TRP A 148 -9.17 -10.70 -1.08
CA TRP A 148 -7.99 -10.98 -0.28
C TRP A 148 -7.40 -12.36 -0.58
N LEU A 149 -8.23 -13.38 -0.80
CA LEU A 149 -7.75 -14.71 -1.19
C LEU A 149 -7.05 -14.67 -2.58
N GLU A 150 -7.58 -13.92 -3.53
CA GLU A 150 -6.94 -13.69 -4.83
C GLU A 150 -5.57 -13.02 -4.66
N VAL A 151 -5.50 -11.94 -3.88
CA VAL A 151 -4.24 -11.24 -3.56
C VAL A 151 -3.21 -12.16 -2.93
N LEU A 152 -3.61 -12.93 -1.92
CA LEU A 152 -2.70 -13.87 -1.24
C LEU A 152 -2.25 -15.01 -2.17
N SER A 153 -3.11 -15.46 -3.07
CA SER A 153 -2.77 -16.46 -4.08
C SER A 153 -1.79 -15.93 -5.11
N GLU A 154 -1.94 -14.65 -5.52
CA GLU A 154 -0.99 -13.97 -6.40
C GLU A 154 0.39 -13.82 -5.74
N LEU A 155 0.46 -13.47 -4.44
CA LEU A 155 1.75 -13.44 -3.72
C LEU A 155 2.45 -14.80 -3.79
N LYS A 156 1.72 -15.91 -3.62
CA LYS A 156 2.27 -17.26 -3.78
C LYS A 156 2.77 -17.52 -5.20
N ALA A 157 2.00 -17.15 -6.21
CA ALA A 157 2.39 -17.30 -7.63
C ALA A 157 3.66 -16.50 -7.95
N ARG A 158 3.89 -15.37 -7.25
CA ARG A 158 5.08 -14.53 -7.37
C ARG A 158 6.27 -15.01 -6.53
N GLY A 159 6.16 -16.13 -5.82
CA GLY A 159 7.28 -16.80 -5.14
C GLY A 159 7.20 -16.85 -3.62
N VAL A 160 6.22 -16.22 -2.97
CA VAL A 160 6.08 -16.28 -1.50
C VAL A 160 5.65 -17.70 -1.10
N GLN A 161 6.52 -18.40 -0.40
CA GLN A 161 6.28 -19.78 0.08
C GLN A 161 5.78 -19.79 1.52
N ASP A 162 6.34 -18.91 2.37
CA ASP A 162 6.01 -18.88 3.78
C ASP A 162 5.91 -17.46 4.34
N VAL A 163 5.01 -17.28 5.32
CA VAL A 163 4.80 -16.06 6.07
C VAL A 163 4.60 -16.45 7.54
N LEU A 164 5.38 -15.88 8.46
CA LEU A 164 5.27 -16.25 9.87
C LEU A 164 4.09 -15.56 10.55
N ILE A 165 3.89 -14.27 10.27
CA ILE A 165 2.82 -13.47 10.89
C ILE A 165 2.11 -12.65 9.81
N VAL A 166 0.79 -12.72 9.78
CA VAL A 166 -0.07 -11.86 8.95
C VAL A 166 -0.86 -10.94 9.86
N SER A 167 -0.56 -9.64 9.78
CA SER A 167 -1.31 -8.59 10.49
C SER A 167 -2.35 -7.96 9.57
N SER A 168 -3.62 -7.98 9.97
CA SER A 168 -4.73 -7.46 9.17
C SER A 168 -5.79 -6.79 10.04
N ASP A 169 -6.76 -6.15 9.43
CA ASP A 169 -7.98 -5.77 10.13
C ASP A 169 -8.89 -6.99 10.40
N ASN A 170 -9.98 -6.76 11.13
CA ASN A 170 -10.93 -7.83 11.49
C ASN A 170 -12.05 -7.95 10.44
N LEU A 171 -11.69 -8.09 9.16
CA LEU A 171 -12.67 -8.36 8.11
C LEU A 171 -13.18 -9.80 8.20
N LYS A 172 -14.50 -9.96 8.14
CA LYS A 172 -15.13 -11.29 8.17
C LYS A 172 -14.63 -12.16 7.01
N GLY A 173 -14.13 -13.35 7.32
CA GLY A 173 -13.62 -14.32 6.35
C GLY A 173 -12.15 -14.09 5.94
N LEU A 174 -11.50 -13.03 6.41
CA LEU A 174 -10.11 -12.76 6.09
C LEU A 174 -9.14 -13.74 6.78
N THR A 175 -9.41 -14.10 8.02
CA THR A 175 -8.62 -15.12 8.75
C THR A 175 -8.64 -16.45 8.02
N GLU A 176 -9.79 -16.86 7.51
CA GLU A 176 -9.95 -18.09 6.72
C GLU A 176 -9.19 -18.00 5.39
N ALA A 177 -9.23 -16.85 4.70
CA ALA A 177 -8.47 -16.62 3.48
C ALA A 177 -6.95 -16.69 3.74
N ILE A 178 -6.48 -16.11 4.84
CA ILE A 178 -5.06 -16.16 5.25
C ILE A 178 -4.65 -17.61 5.51
N LYS A 179 -5.43 -18.37 6.28
CA LYS A 179 -5.15 -19.78 6.58
C LYS A 179 -5.18 -20.68 5.34
N ALA A 180 -6.05 -20.38 4.37
CA ALA A 180 -6.08 -21.11 3.10
C ALA A 180 -4.82 -20.87 2.25
N ALA A 181 -4.31 -19.65 2.22
CA ALA A 181 -3.10 -19.29 1.47
C ALA A 181 -1.82 -19.70 2.22
N PHE A 182 -1.74 -19.39 3.51
CA PHE A 182 -0.57 -19.61 4.38
C PHE A 182 -1.00 -20.34 5.67
N PRO A 183 -1.13 -21.67 5.64
CA PRO A 183 -1.68 -22.47 6.76
C PRO A 183 -0.89 -22.32 8.07
N ASN A 184 0.43 -22.12 7.97
CA ASN A 184 1.32 -22.01 9.12
C ASN A 184 1.42 -20.57 9.68
N ALA A 185 0.86 -19.58 8.98
CA ALA A 185 0.94 -18.19 9.41
C ALA A 185 0.09 -17.93 10.65
N VAL A 186 0.67 -17.22 11.61
CA VAL A 186 -0.06 -16.67 12.75
C VAL A 186 -0.84 -15.45 12.30
N THR A 187 -2.15 -15.46 12.48
CA THR A 187 -3.00 -14.30 12.18
C THR A 187 -3.04 -13.37 13.38
N GLN A 188 -2.69 -12.11 13.16
CA GLN A 188 -2.76 -11.05 14.16
C GLN A 188 -3.76 -9.97 13.73
N ILE A 189 -4.81 -9.76 14.50
CA ILE A 189 -5.72 -8.63 14.28
C ILE A 189 -5.04 -7.34 14.72
N CYS A 190 -5.11 -6.32 13.86
CA CYS A 190 -4.55 -5.00 14.13
C CYS A 190 -5.19 -4.36 15.36
N ILE A 191 -4.37 -4.10 16.37
CA ILE A 191 -4.82 -3.47 17.63
C ILE A 191 -5.37 -2.06 17.39
N VAL A 192 -4.78 -1.30 16.47
CA VAL A 192 -5.23 0.06 16.17
C VAL A 192 -6.64 0.05 15.57
N HIS A 193 -6.92 -0.86 14.62
CA HIS A 193 -8.26 -1.02 14.05
C HIS A 193 -9.25 -1.52 15.10
N GLN A 194 -8.86 -2.45 15.97
CA GLN A 194 -9.70 -2.94 17.07
C GLN A 194 -10.07 -1.81 18.05
N ILE A 195 -9.11 -0.94 18.41
CA ILE A 195 -9.35 0.23 19.26
C ILE A 195 -10.33 1.20 18.57
N ARG A 196 -10.11 1.53 17.28
CA ARG A 196 -11.01 2.41 16.52
C ARG A 196 -12.42 1.85 16.47
N ASN A 197 -12.59 0.56 16.25
CA ASN A 197 -13.89 -0.10 16.27
C ASN A 197 -14.53 -0.05 17.65
N SER A 198 -13.76 -0.26 18.72
CA SER A 198 -14.26 -0.15 20.09
C SER A 198 -14.80 1.25 20.42
N LEU A 199 -14.20 2.30 19.84
CA LEU A 199 -14.59 3.69 20.08
C LEU A 199 -15.74 4.18 19.21
N LYS A 200 -16.17 3.42 18.21
CA LYS A 200 -17.11 3.87 17.17
C LYS A 200 -18.42 4.42 17.76
N HIS A 201 -18.92 3.82 18.82
CA HIS A 201 -20.18 4.21 19.49
C HIS A 201 -19.97 4.69 20.92
N VAL A 202 -18.74 5.00 21.31
CA VAL A 202 -18.43 5.51 22.65
C VAL A 202 -18.64 7.01 22.72
N SER A 203 -19.37 7.49 23.74
CA SER A 203 -19.56 8.90 23.97
C SER A 203 -18.22 9.61 24.21
N TYR A 204 -18.12 10.86 23.76
CA TYR A 204 -16.86 11.62 23.83
C TYR A 204 -16.29 11.68 25.25
N LYS A 205 -17.13 11.85 26.27
CA LYS A 205 -16.73 11.92 27.69
C LYS A 205 -16.06 10.66 28.21
N ASP A 206 -16.42 9.49 27.66
CA ASP A 206 -15.90 8.20 28.14
C ASP A 206 -14.69 7.71 27.35
N ARG A 207 -14.44 8.28 26.16
CA ARG A 207 -13.35 7.82 25.25
C ARG A 207 -12.00 7.76 25.92
N LYS A 208 -11.64 8.79 26.69
CA LYS A 208 -10.32 8.85 27.34
C LYS A 208 -10.14 7.74 28.39
N ALA A 209 -11.14 7.52 29.22
CA ALA A 209 -11.11 6.49 30.27
C ALA A 209 -11.09 5.09 29.63
N LEU A 210 -11.97 4.84 28.67
CA LEU A 210 -12.04 3.55 27.96
C LEU A 210 -10.73 3.23 27.23
N LEU A 211 -10.10 4.23 26.59
CA LEU A 211 -8.78 4.06 25.95
C LEU A 211 -7.68 3.70 26.96
N MET A 212 -7.72 4.29 28.16
CA MET A 212 -6.74 3.95 29.21
C MET A 212 -6.87 2.50 29.66
N ASP A 213 -8.09 1.99 29.77
CA ASP A 213 -8.33 0.60 30.16
C ASP A 213 -7.97 -0.37 29.04
N LEU A 214 -8.30 -0.05 27.77
CA LEU A 214 -7.84 -0.82 26.61
C LEU A 214 -6.30 -0.85 26.53
N LYS A 215 -5.64 0.26 26.86
CA LYS A 215 -4.17 0.34 26.87
C LYS A 215 -3.55 -0.67 27.82
N ARG A 216 -4.17 -0.93 28.97
CA ARG A 216 -3.71 -1.95 29.93
C ARG A 216 -3.71 -3.35 29.33
N ILE A 217 -4.65 -3.66 28.42
CA ILE A 217 -4.74 -4.97 27.76
C ILE A 217 -3.56 -5.14 26.79
N TYR A 218 -3.41 -4.25 25.81
CA TYR A 218 -2.42 -4.43 24.76
C TYR A 218 -0.99 -4.02 25.13
N GLN A 219 -0.79 -3.37 26.27
CA GLN A 219 0.54 -3.07 26.84
C GLN A 219 0.90 -3.99 28.01
N ALA A 220 0.11 -5.00 28.27
CA ALA A 220 0.39 -5.96 29.34
C ALA A 220 1.74 -6.67 29.10
N PRO A 221 2.47 -7.01 30.17
CA PRO A 221 3.75 -7.70 30.07
C PRO A 221 3.62 -9.12 29.50
N GLY A 222 2.46 -9.76 29.66
CA GLY A 222 2.16 -11.09 29.15
C GLY A 222 0.66 -11.37 29.11
N GLU A 223 0.31 -12.57 28.64
CA GLU A 223 -1.10 -12.95 28.41
C GLU A 223 -1.93 -12.95 29.70
N GLN A 224 -1.39 -13.43 30.82
CA GLN A 224 -2.12 -13.45 32.11
C GLN A 224 -2.52 -12.03 32.54
N ALA A 225 -1.58 -11.08 32.53
CA ALA A 225 -1.86 -9.70 32.90
C ALA A 225 -2.82 -9.03 31.90
N ALA A 226 -2.76 -9.40 30.63
CA ALA A 226 -3.72 -8.92 29.62
C ALA A 226 -5.13 -9.46 29.88
N ARG A 227 -5.28 -10.72 30.34
CA ARG A 227 -6.56 -11.30 30.77
C ARG A 227 -7.17 -10.55 31.93
N GLU A 228 -6.39 -10.33 32.97
CA GLU A 228 -6.82 -9.57 34.15
C GLU A 228 -7.25 -8.14 33.77
N ALA A 229 -6.53 -7.51 32.85
CA ALA A 229 -6.92 -6.20 32.33
C ALA A 229 -8.21 -6.26 31.50
N LEU A 230 -8.47 -7.33 30.75
CA LEU A 230 -9.73 -7.55 30.03
C LEU A 230 -10.90 -7.76 31.01
N ASP A 231 -10.70 -8.52 32.07
CA ASP A 231 -11.73 -8.74 33.09
C ASP A 231 -12.09 -7.42 33.81
N HIS A 232 -11.08 -6.62 34.11
CA HIS A 232 -11.29 -5.26 34.60
C HIS A 232 -12.06 -4.40 33.59
N PHE A 233 -11.66 -4.38 32.32
CA PHE A 233 -12.35 -3.66 31.26
C PHE A 233 -13.82 -4.09 31.14
N LYS A 234 -14.09 -5.39 31.22
CA LYS A 234 -15.42 -5.95 31.22
C LYS A 234 -16.25 -5.46 32.42
N SER A 235 -15.70 -5.49 33.64
CA SER A 235 -16.39 -5.03 34.84
C SER A 235 -16.82 -3.56 34.77
N MET A 236 -15.98 -2.72 34.17
CA MET A 236 -16.22 -1.29 34.06
C MET A 236 -17.17 -0.92 32.91
N TRP A 237 -17.09 -1.61 31.79
CA TRP A 237 -17.69 -1.11 30.54
C TRP A 237 -18.79 -1.99 29.95
N ASN A 238 -18.97 -3.24 30.43
CA ASN A 238 -19.91 -4.18 29.80
C ASN A 238 -21.38 -3.67 29.85
N SER A 239 -21.80 -3.00 30.93
CA SER A 239 -23.16 -2.48 31.04
C SER A 239 -23.46 -1.35 30.03
N LYS A 240 -22.42 -0.57 29.66
CA LYS A 240 -22.60 0.62 28.82
C LYS A 240 -22.14 0.41 27.38
N TYR A 241 -21.06 -0.35 27.18
CA TYR A 241 -20.41 -0.59 25.89
C TYR A 241 -20.11 -2.08 25.68
N GLY A 242 -21.09 -2.95 25.99
CA GLY A 242 -20.94 -4.41 25.89
C GLY A 242 -20.51 -4.91 24.54
N TYR A 243 -20.82 -4.18 23.45
CA TYR A 243 -20.32 -4.51 22.11
C TYR A 243 -18.78 -4.44 22.01
N ALA A 244 -18.15 -3.45 22.66
CA ALA A 244 -16.70 -3.32 22.69
C ALA A 244 -16.08 -4.46 23.49
N VAL A 245 -16.63 -4.77 24.67
CA VAL A 245 -16.17 -5.90 25.50
C VAL A 245 -16.28 -7.21 24.71
N LYS A 246 -17.44 -7.50 24.15
CA LYS A 246 -17.68 -8.71 23.36
C LYS A 246 -16.74 -8.83 22.17
N SER A 247 -16.41 -7.71 21.50
CA SER A 247 -15.47 -7.70 20.37
C SER A 247 -14.05 -8.09 20.80
N TRP A 248 -13.58 -7.67 21.98
CA TRP A 248 -12.28 -8.08 22.52
C TRP A 248 -12.27 -9.55 22.97
N GLU A 249 -13.35 -10.01 23.62
CA GLU A 249 -13.48 -11.39 24.05
C GLU A 249 -13.50 -12.37 22.86
N SER A 250 -14.34 -12.08 21.85
CA SER A 250 -14.52 -12.98 20.71
C SER A 250 -13.32 -13.04 19.76
N ASN A 251 -12.46 -12.01 19.76
CA ASN A 251 -11.24 -11.97 18.94
C ASN A 251 -9.97 -12.15 19.76
N TRP A 252 -10.09 -12.55 21.02
CA TRP A 252 -8.98 -12.58 21.98
C TRP A 252 -7.74 -13.24 21.44
N GLU A 253 -7.86 -14.44 20.93
CA GLU A 253 -6.75 -15.25 20.44
C GLU A 253 -5.98 -14.51 19.33
N ASN A 254 -6.68 -14.05 18.29
CA ASN A 254 -6.07 -13.32 17.19
C ASN A 254 -5.61 -11.91 17.55
N LEU A 255 -6.12 -11.33 18.65
CA LEU A 255 -5.68 -10.01 19.14
C LEU A 255 -4.41 -10.09 19.98
N THR A 256 -4.15 -11.21 20.67
CA THR A 256 -3.12 -11.32 21.71
C THR A 256 -1.92 -12.17 21.32
N HIS A 257 -1.90 -12.74 20.13
CA HIS A 257 -0.76 -13.54 19.65
C HIS A 257 0.58 -12.79 19.78
N PHE A 258 0.59 -11.46 19.56
CA PHE A 258 1.81 -10.67 19.70
C PHE A 258 2.41 -10.69 21.10
N LEU A 259 1.64 -11.00 22.15
CA LEU A 259 2.13 -11.10 23.53
C LEU A 259 3.08 -12.28 23.73
N ASN A 260 3.09 -13.25 22.84
CA ASN A 260 4.00 -14.39 22.87
C ASN A 260 5.41 -14.04 22.35
N PHE A 261 5.61 -12.84 21.84
CA PHE A 261 6.89 -12.39 21.30
C PHE A 261 7.61 -11.44 22.26
N PRO A 262 8.94 -11.26 22.12
CA PRO A 262 9.71 -10.26 22.86
C PRO A 262 9.17 -8.84 22.59
N PRO A 263 9.32 -7.89 23.55
CA PRO A 263 8.77 -6.54 23.45
C PRO A 263 9.18 -5.77 22.17
N GLU A 264 10.39 -6.01 21.67
CA GLU A 264 10.92 -5.39 20.45
C GLU A 264 10.14 -5.84 19.21
N VAL A 265 9.83 -7.12 19.14
CA VAL A 265 9.05 -7.74 18.05
C VAL A 265 7.58 -7.35 18.16
N ARG A 266 7.03 -7.24 19.36
CA ARG A 266 5.63 -6.85 19.58
C ARG A 266 5.30 -5.55 18.87
N LYS A 267 6.16 -4.53 18.97
CA LYS A 267 5.96 -3.21 18.34
C LYS A 267 5.82 -3.32 16.83
N ILE A 268 6.59 -4.20 16.21
CA ILE A 268 6.55 -4.44 14.76
C ILE A 268 5.19 -5.05 14.36
N ILE A 269 4.67 -5.97 15.16
CA ILE A 269 3.48 -6.75 14.85
C ILE A 269 2.19 -5.94 15.08
N TYR A 270 2.04 -5.33 16.26
CA TYR A 270 0.77 -4.69 16.65
C TYR A 270 0.64 -3.23 16.21
N THR A 271 1.74 -2.56 15.81
CA THR A 271 1.67 -1.20 15.28
C THR A 271 1.54 -1.23 13.76
N THR A 272 0.40 -0.78 13.27
CA THR A 272 0.19 -0.57 11.83
C THR A 272 0.79 0.73 11.31
N ASN A 273 1.67 1.39 12.08
CA ASN A 273 2.33 2.64 11.68
C ASN A 273 2.97 2.55 10.29
N VAL A 274 3.42 1.35 9.91
CA VAL A 274 4.00 1.09 8.59
C VAL A 274 2.99 1.34 7.49
N ILE A 275 1.88 0.63 7.54
CA ILE A 275 0.85 0.68 6.50
C ILE A 275 0.04 1.99 6.62
N GLU A 276 -0.17 2.51 7.84
CA GLU A 276 -0.81 3.82 8.04
C GLU A 276 0.03 4.98 7.48
N SER A 277 1.36 4.95 7.64
CA SER A 277 2.27 5.92 7.06
C SER A 277 2.23 5.86 5.53
N PHE A 278 2.25 4.66 4.97
CA PHE A 278 2.12 4.45 3.53
C PHE A 278 0.76 4.93 3.01
N ASN A 279 -0.32 4.57 3.66
CA ASN A 279 -1.67 5.02 3.31
C ASN A 279 -1.83 6.54 3.42
N SER A 280 -1.20 7.16 4.43
CA SER A 280 -1.17 8.62 4.56
C SER A 280 -0.41 9.28 3.42
N MET A 281 0.67 8.66 2.96
CA MET A 281 1.43 9.13 1.79
C MET A 281 0.57 8.99 0.52
N LEU A 282 -0.04 7.85 0.27
CA LEU A 282 -0.94 7.65 -0.88
C LEU A 282 -2.06 8.70 -0.93
N ARG A 283 -2.68 9.03 0.21
CA ARG A 283 -3.75 10.04 0.28
C ARG A 283 -3.29 11.47 -0.04
N LYS A 284 -2.01 11.76 -0.06
CA LYS A 284 -1.49 13.09 -0.44
C LYS A 284 -1.37 13.25 -1.96
N PHE A 285 -1.38 12.15 -2.70
CA PHE A 285 -1.25 12.13 -4.16
C PHE A 285 -2.60 11.99 -4.87
N THR A 286 -3.67 11.87 -4.12
CA THR A 286 -5.06 11.77 -4.59
C THR A 286 -5.91 12.88 -4.01
#